data_b0b9cc18f2ea60bc848fcfebfa41d5f4
#
_entry.id   b0b9cc18f2ea60bc848fcfebfa41d5f4
#
_cell.length_a   1.000
_cell.length_b   1.000
_cell.length_c   1.000
_cell.angle_alpha   90.00
_cell.angle_beta   90.00
_cell.angle_gamma   90.00
#
_symmetry.space_group_name_H-M   'P 1'
#
loop_
_entity.id
_entity.type
_entity.pdbx_description
1 polymer ?
#
loop_
_entity_poly.entity_id
_entity_poly.type
_entity_poly.pdbx_seq_one_letter_code
_entity_poly.pdbx_strand_id
1 'polypeptide(L)'
;GDADYILIDEVAEALPASRGKTERLLQRCIDCGMFGEKAYLDMRSDCLVIRGGAPLSKKARAEAEAAARAAKAAADNLDEYEKTLKALRELNDRIPGEEMSAKISRMEDLTAKIFQMAKEQPEKLGSMRKFMDYYLPTSLKLLTRYEKLDAQGVEGTNISESKRQIEETMDTMITAFEKQLDKLFLSESIDISADIAAMQNLMRADGLMEDEIFGKLQ
;
A
#
# COMPACT_ATOMS: atom_id res chain seq x y z
N GLY A 1 -31.82 27.50 5.06
CA GLY A 1 -30.73 26.56 5.24
C GLY A 1 -29.57 27.22 5.97
N ASP A 2 -29.14 26.60 7.07
CA ASP A 2 -27.98 27.05 7.86
C ASP A 2 -26.67 26.52 7.26
N ALA A 3 -26.38 26.88 5.99
CA ALA A 3 -25.12 26.51 5.39
C ALA A 3 -24.06 27.58 5.76
N ASP A 4 -22.93 27.17 6.32
CA ASP A 4 -21.82 28.07 6.61
C ASP A 4 -21.10 28.57 5.36
N TYR A 5 -21.25 27.85 4.26
CA TYR A 5 -20.74 28.21 2.94
C TYR A 5 -21.58 27.62 1.80
N ILE A 6 -21.46 28.16 0.59
CA ILE A 6 -22.12 27.69 -0.64
C ILE A 6 -21.07 27.61 -1.75
N LEU A 7 -21.02 26.53 -2.51
CA LEU A 7 -20.11 26.42 -3.65
C LEU A 7 -20.54 27.33 -4.80
N ILE A 8 -19.59 28.03 -5.40
CA ILE A 8 -19.85 28.94 -6.53
C ILE A 8 -20.44 28.18 -7.73
N ASP A 9 -19.98 26.93 -7.96
CA ASP A 9 -20.48 26.07 -9.03
C ASP A 9 -21.96 25.71 -8.82
N GLU A 10 -22.40 25.42 -7.61
CA GLU A 10 -23.83 25.14 -7.29
C GLU A 10 -24.73 26.35 -7.59
N VAL A 11 -24.22 27.56 -7.29
CA VAL A 11 -24.94 28.78 -7.60
C VAL A 11 -24.94 29.07 -9.10
N ALA A 12 -23.85 28.75 -9.80
CA ALA A 12 -23.75 28.94 -11.24
C ALA A 12 -24.65 27.96 -12.02
N GLU A 13 -24.85 26.74 -11.53
CA GLU A 13 -25.79 25.76 -12.07
C GLU A 13 -27.26 26.18 -11.86
N ALA A 14 -27.53 26.81 -10.73
CA ALA A 14 -28.90 27.29 -10.41
C ALA A 14 -29.25 28.57 -11.14
N LEU A 15 -28.30 29.32 -11.65
CA LEU A 15 -28.50 30.58 -12.36
C LEU A 15 -28.14 30.43 -13.85
N PRO A 16 -28.89 31.00 -14.78
CA PRO A 16 -28.57 30.99 -16.21
C PRO A 16 -27.43 32.00 -16.50
N ALA A 17 -26.31 31.86 -15.79
CA ALA A 17 -25.18 32.78 -15.87
C ALA A 17 -23.85 31.99 -15.94
N SER A 18 -22.87 32.54 -16.68
CA SER A 18 -21.53 31.97 -16.66
C SER A 18 -20.88 32.20 -15.30
N ARG A 19 -19.96 31.29 -14.88
CA ARG A 19 -19.24 31.34 -13.60
C ARG A 19 -18.71 32.74 -13.26
N GLY A 20 -18.04 33.41 -14.19
CA GLY A 20 -17.52 34.75 -13.94
C GLY A 20 -18.61 35.85 -13.76
N LYS A 21 -19.84 35.59 -14.27
CA LYS A 21 -20.99 36.48 -13.97
C LYS A 21 -21.55 36.18 -12.58
N THR A 22 -21.58 34.88 -12.20
CA THR A 22 -22.02 34.45 -10.88
C THR A 22 -21.08 34.98 -9.78
N GLU A 23 -19.78 34.91 -9.97
CA GLU A 23 -18.79 35.48 -9.04
C GLU A 23 -19.00 36.98 -8.82
N ARG A 24 -19.18 37.77 -9.91
CA ARG A 24 -19.44 39.20 -9.83
C ARG A 24 -20.78 39.52 -9.17
N LEU A 25 -21.79 38.66 -9.37
CA LEU A 25 -23.09 38.80 -8.73
C LEU A 25 -22.98 38.56 -7.24
N LEU A 26 -22.32 37.47 -6.85
CA LEU A 26 -22.09 37.15 -5.45
C LEU A 26 -21.27 38.25 -4.74
N GLN A 27 -20.23 38.76 -5.39
CA GLN A 27 -19.44 39.88 -4.82
C GLN A 27 -20.33 41.10 -4.57
N ARG A 28 -21.18 41.50 -5.51
CA ARG A 28 -22.13 42.60 -5.29
C ARG A 28 -23.11 42.33 -4.14
N CYS A 29 -23.57 41.09 -4.02
CA CYS A 29 -24.48 40.73 -2.91
C CYS A 29 -23.74 40.82 -1.55
N ILE A 30 -22.46 40.50 -1.52
CA ILE A 30 -21.60 40.68 -0.33
C ILE A 30 -21.47 42.17 -0.05
N ASP A 31 -21.11 42.97 -1.05
CA ASP A 31 -20.90 44.42 -0.91
C ASP A 31 -22.18 45.15 -0.45
N CYS A 32 -23.35 44.61 -0.82
CA CYS A 32 -24.64 45.11 -0.34
C CYS A 32 -25.07 44.53 1.04
N GLY A 33 -24.21 43.73 1.69
CA GLY A 33 -24.50 43.17 3.03
C GLY A 33 -25.55 42.07 3.04
N MET A 34 -25.94 41.52 1.88
CA MET A 34 -27.03 40.51 1.77
C MET A 34 -26.71 39.22 2.55
N PHE A 35 -25.46 38.88 2.69
CA PHE A 35 -24.97 37.68 3.39
C PHE A 35 -24.38 37.98 4.78
N GLY A 36 -24.46 39.25 5.25
CA GLY A 36 -23.90 39.71 6.51
C GLY A 36 -22.47 40.26 6.36
N GLU A 37 -22.00 40.97 7.39
CA GLU A 37 -20.73 41.68 7.38
C GLU A 37 -19.46 40.82 7.26
N LYS A 38 -19.58 39.52 7.56
CA LYS A 38 -18.45 38.57 7.58
C LYS A 38 -18.39 37.66 6.33
N ALA A 39 -19.32 37.85 5.38
CA ALA A 39 -19.34 37.03 4.19
C ALA A 39 -18.23 37.45 3.20
N TYR A 40 -17.57 36.48 2.59
CA TYR A 40 -16.54 36.70 1.57
C TYR A 40 -16.48 35.55 0.56
N LEU A 41 -15.92 35.83 -0.62
CA LEU A 41 -15.62 34.81 -1.62
C LEU A 41 -14.22 34.23 -1.36
N ASP A 42 -14.14 32.93 -1.17
CA ASP A 42 -12.86 32.21 -1.13
C ASP A 42 -12.61 31.51 -2.48
N MET A 43 -11.72 32.10 -3.26
CA MET A 43 -11.32 31.60 -4.58
C MET A 43 -10.46 30.32 -4.51
N ARG A 44 -9.92 29.95 -3.36
CA ARG A 44 -9.16 28.70 -3.18
C ARG A 44 -10.08 27.50 -3.02
N SER A 45 -11.18 27.71 -2.33
CA SER A 45 -12.20 26.70 -2.07
C SER A 45 -13.37 26.78 -3.03
N ASP A 46 -13.38 27.77 -3.94
CA ASP A 46 -14.45 28.04 -4.89
C ASP A 46 -15.82 28.20 -4.19
N CYS A 47 -15.88 28.94 -3.11
CA CYS A 47 -17.11 29.08 -2.34
C CYS A 47 -17.34 30.51 -1.82
N LEU A 48 -18.63 30.83 -1.58
CA LEU A 48 -19.08 31.92 -0.78
C LEU A 48 -19.13 31.45 0.68
N VAL A 49 -18.32 32.03 1.54
CA VAL A 49 -18.35 31.80 2.98
C VAL A 49 -19.31 32.81 3.61
N ILE A 50 -20.30 32.32 4.34
CA ILE A 50 -21.30 33.15 5.03
C ILE A 50 -20.95 33.27 6.50
N ARG A 51 -20.54 32.18 7.13
CA ARG A 51 -20.13 32.10 8.53
C ARG A 51 -18.98 31.11 8.68
N GLY A 52 -18.11 31.34 9.66
CA GLY A 52 -17.04 30.40 9.98
C GLY A 52 -15.84 30.52 9.03
N GLY A 53 -15.21 29.39 8.73
CA GLY A 53 -14.03 29.30 7.85
C GLY A 53 -14.37 28.70 6.49
N ALA A 54 -13.54 29.00 5.49
CA ALA A 54 -13.65 28.36 4.20
C ALA A 54 -13.44 26.84 4.30
N PRO A 55 -14.21 26.04 3.55
CA PRO A 55 -13.98 24.61 3.49
C PRO A 55 -12.62 24.33 2.82
N LEU A 56 -12.15 23.08 2.93
CA LEU A 56 -10.96 22.63 2.22
C LEU A 56 -11.08 22.93 0.71
N SER A 57 -10.00 23.38 0.09
CA SER A 57 -9.97 23.64 -1.35
C SER A 57 -10.37 22.36 -2.14
N LYS A 58 -10.89 22.55 -3.35
CA LYS A 58 -11.29 21.42 -4.23
C LYS A 58 -10.16 20.42 -4.41
N LYS A 59 -8.93 20.89 -4.52
CA LYS A 59 -7.73 20.03 -4.60
C LYS A 59 -7.50 19.26 -3.29
N ALA A 60 -7.57 19.92 -2.14
CA ALA A 60 -7.38 19.27 -0.84
C ALA A 60 -8.49 18.27 -0.51
N ARG A 61 -9.73 18.50 -0.98
CA ARG A 61 -10.83 17.52 -0.85
C ARG A 61 -10.57 16.29 -1.73
N ALA A 62 -10.18 16.50 -2.99
CA ALA A 62 -9.87 15.40 -3.89
C ALA A 62 -8.68 14.55 -3.36
N GLU A 63 -7.67 15.19 -2.80
CA GLU A 63 -6.54 14.51 -2.15
C GLU A 63 -6.98 13.74 -0.90
N ALA A 64 -7.83 14.33 -0.06
CA ALA A 64 -8.37 13.67 1.12
C ALA A 64 -9.29 12.48 0.76
N GLU A 65 -10.13 12.61 -0.27
CA GLU A 65 -10.95 11.51 -0.77
C GLU A 65 -10.12 10.39 -1.39
N ALA A 66 -9.07 10.74 -2.16
CA ALA A 66 -8.14 9.77 -2.73
C ALA A 66 -7.37 9.02 -1.62
N ALA A 67 -6.91 9.74 -0.60
CA ALA A 67 -6.27 9.14 0.58
C ALA A 67 -7.23 8.23 1.36
N ALA A 68 -8.48 8.65 1.55
CA ALA A 68 -9.49 7.84 2.22
C ALA A 68 -9.83 6.56 1.44
N ARG A 69 -9.93 6.65 0.10
CA ARG A 69 -10.13 5.47 -0.77
C ARG A 69 -8.93 4.52 -0.72
N ALA A 70 -7.71 5.07 -0.75
CA ALA A 70 -6.49 4.27 -0.63
C ALA A 70 -6.40 3.58 0.74
N ALA A 71 -6.71 4.28 1.83
CA ALA A 71 -6.73 3.72 3.17
C ALA A 71 -7.79 2.61 3.32
N LYS A 72 -8.98 2.79 2.73
CA LYS A 72 -10.02 1.76 2.73
C LYS A 72 -9.60 0.54 1.93
N ALA A 73 -9.04 0.71 0.73
CA ALA A 73 -8.53 -0.39 -0.08
C ALA A 73 -7.39 -1.14 0.63
N ALA A 74 -6.54 -0.44 1.36
CA ALA A 74 -5.49 -1.06 2.18
C ALA A 74 -6.07 -1.87 3.34
N ALA A 75 -7.13 -1.38 4.00
CA ALA A 75 -7.81 -2.10 5.07
C ALA A 75 -8.52 -3.37 4.55
N ASP A 76 -9.25 -3.26 3.43
CA ASP A 76 -9.92 -4.40 2.79
C ASP A 76 -8.91 -5.48 2.37
N ASN A 77 -7.73 -5.08 1.89
CA ASN A 77 -6.64 -6.00 1.56
C ASN A 77 -6.08 -6.70 2.81
N LEU A 78 -5.97 -6.00 3.95
CA LEU A 78 -5.45 -6.58 5.19
C LEU A 78 -6.32 -7.73 5.70
N ASP A 79 -7.64 -7.59 5.63
CA ASP A 79 -8.58 -8.67 6.00
C ASP A 79 -8.40 -9.90 5.10
N GLU A 80 -8.14 -9.71 3.83
CA GLU A 80 -7.88 -10.81 2.88
C GLU A 80 -6.54 -11.50 3.17
N TYR A 81 -5.54 -10.72 3.60
CA TYR A 81 -4.23 -11.24 3.98
C TYR A 81 -4.29 -12.12 5.24
N GLU A 82 -5.02 -11.68 6.26
CA GLU A 82 -5.22 -12.46 7.47
C GLU A 82 -5.96 -13.78 7.17
N LYS A 83 -6.97 -13.75 6.30
CA LYS A 83 -7.65 -14.95 5.81
C LYS A 83 -6.70 -15.90 5.08
N THR A 84 -5.79 -15.36 4.29
CA THR A 84 -4.81 -16.14 3.53
C THR A 84 -3.78 -16.80 4.45
N LEU A 85 -3.25 -16.08 5.44
CA LEU A 85 -2.36 -16.65 6.45
C LEU A 85 -3.06 -17.75 7.25
N LYS A 86 -4.31 -17.53 7.63
CA LYS A 86 -5.10 -18.55 8.31
C LYS A 86 -5.29 -19.79 7.44
N ALA A 87 -5.58 -19.62 6.15
CA ALA A 87 -5.71 -20.72 5.22
C ALA A 87 -4.40 -21.52 5.04
N LEU A 88 -3.23 -20.85 5.05
CA LEU A 88 -1.93 -21.53 5.03
C LEU A 88 -1.72 -22.40 6.29
N ARG A 89 -2.04 -21.89 7.48
CA ARG A 89 -1.95 -22.62 8.74
C ARG A 89 -2.87 -23.83 8.74
N GLU A 90 -4.13 -23.64 8.37
CA GLU A 90 -5.10 -24.72 8.29
C GLU A 90 -4.69 -25.81 7.30
N LEU A 91 -4.04 -25.46 6.19
CA LEU A 91 -3.49 -26.43 5.25
C LEU A 91 -2.28 -27.16 5.84
N ASN A 92 -1.41 -26.45 6.55
CA ASN A 92 -0.25 -27.04 7.22
C ASN A 92 -0.67 -28.09 8.26
N ASP A 93 -1.72 -27.79 9.03
CA ASP A 93 -2.25 -28.71 10.04
C ASP A 93 -2.86 -29.99 9.43
N ARG A 94 -3.29 -29.94 8.17
CA ARG A 94 -3.93 -31.07 7.48
C ARG A 94 -2.99 -31.87 6.58
N ILE A 95 -1.86 -31.31 6.19
CA ILE A 95 -0.88 -31.97 5.34
C ILE A 95 0.13 -32.70 6.21
N PRO A 96 0.14 -34.03 6.23
CA PRO A 96 1.14 -34.80 6.96
C PRO A 96 2.49 -34.74 6.22
N GLY A 97 3.56 -34.83 6.97
CA GLY A 97 4.92 -34.90 6.42
C GLY A 97 5.76 -33.67 6.77
N GLU A 98 6.88 -33.92 7.45
CA GLU A 98 7.75 -32.86 7.97
C GLU A 98 8.30 -31.94 6.88
N GLU A 99 8.64 -32.51 5.71
CA GLU A 99 9.25 -31.73 4.63
C GLU A 99 8.28 -30.71 4.04
N MET A 100 7.05 -31.12 3.70
CA MET A 100 6.05 -30.21 3.16
C MET A 100 5.58 -29.21 4.24
N SER A 101 5.43 -29.64 5.48
CA SER A 101 5.09 -28.76 6.61
C SER A 101 6.15 -27.68 6.81
N ALA A 102 7.44 -28.02 6.72
CA ALA A 102 8.52 -27.04 6.78
C ALA A 102 8.44 -26.01 5.64
N LYS A 103 8.14 -26.45 4.41
CA LYS A 103 7.94 -25.56 3.24
C LYS A 103 6.76 -24.62 3.44
N ILE A 104 5.63 -25.13 3.94
CA ILE A 104 4.43 -24.32 4.22
C ILE A 104 4.71 -23.31 5.33
N SER A 105 5.37 -23.72 6.42
CA SER A 105 5.76 -22.83 7.51
C SER A 105 6.70 -21.71 7.02
N ARG A 106 7.67 -22.04 6.17
CA ARG A 106 8.54 -21.04 5.58
C ARG A 106 7.78 -20.03 4.70
N MET A 107 6.83 -20.53 3.91
CA MET A 107 5.96 -19.69 3.08
C MET A 107 5.07 -18.78 3.94
N GLU A 108 4.53 -19.30 5.04
CA GLU A 108 3.75 -18.52 6.01
C GLU A 108 4.58 -17.38 6.59
N ASP A 109 5.79 -17.66 7.09
CA ASP A 109 6.69 -16.66 7.64
C ASP A 109 7.03 -15.53 6.65
N LEU A 110 7.34 -15.90 5.41
CA LEU A 110 7.63 -14.94 4.35
C LEU A 110 6.41 -14.09 4.01
N THR A 111 5.25 -14.74 3.90
CA THR A 111 3.97 -14.05 3.62
C THR A 111 3.62 -13.08 4.74
N ALA A 112 3.77 -13.48 6.01
CA ALA A 112 3.51 -12.62 7.16
C ALA A 112 4.42 -11.37 7.14
N LYS A 113 5.71 -11.54 6.84
CA LYS A 113 6.67 -10.42 6.72
C LYS A 113 6.32 -9.48 5.57
N ILE A 114 5.95 -10.02 4.41
CA ILE A 114 5.52 -9.20 3.26
C ILE A 114 4.26 -8.40 3.62
N PHE A 115 3.30 -9.00 4.32
CA PHE A 115 2.09 -8.31 4.77
C PHE A 115 2.37 -7.25 5.83
N GLN A 116 3.29 -7.52 6.74
CA GLN A 116 3.73 -6.53 7.72
C GLN A 116 4.31 -5.30 7.02
N MET A 117 5.19 -5.49 6.05
CA MET A 117 5.72 -4.39 5.26
C MET A 117 4.64 -3.64 4.47
N ALA A 118 3.67 -4.36 3.91
CA ALA A 118 2.51 -3.73 3.24
C ALA A 118 1.71 -2.84 4.18
N LYS A 119 1.62 -3.21 5.45
CA LYS A 119 0.93 -2.47 6.50
C LYS A 119 1.70 -1.22 6.94
N GLU A 120 3.01 -1.37 7.09
CA GLU A 120 3.90 -0.29 7.52
C GLU A 120 4.19 0.71 6.39
N GLN A 121 4.21 0.25 5.13
CA GLN A 121 4.58 1.03 3.95
C GLN A 121 3.55 0.85 2.82
N PRO A 122 2.36 1.48 2.93
CA PRO A 122 1.27 1.32 1.94
C PRO A 122 1.65 1.74 0.52
N GLU A 123 2.64 2.62 0.35
CA GLU A 123 3.18 3.03 -0.94
C GLU A 123 3.84 1.89 -1.71
N LYS A 124 4.33 0.86 -1.02
CA LYS A 124 4.92 -0.35 -1.63
C LYS A 124 3.88 -1.38 -2.12
N LEU A 125 2.60 -1.22 -1.78
CA LEU A 125 1.52 -2.12 -2.19
C LEU A 125 1.47 -2.36 -3.71
N GLY A 126 1.80 -1.33 -4.50
CA GLY A 126 1.86 -1.47 -5.97
C GLY A 126 2.86 -2.53 -6.44
N SER A 127 4.02 -2.63 -5.78
CA SER A 127 5.07 -3.62 -6.09
C SER A 127 4.72 -5.04 -5.62
N MET A 128 3.80 -5.15 -4.65
CA MET A 128 3.34 -6.42 -4.09
C MET A 128 2.13 -7.01 -4.82
N ARG A 129 1.46 -6.25 -5.68
CA ARG A 129 0.20 -6.66 -6.32
C ARG A 129 0.31 -8.03 -7.00
N LYS A 130 1.38 -8.27 -7.79
CA LYS A 130 1.57 -9.56 -8.47
C LYS A 130 1.75 -10.72 -7.48
N PHE A 131 2.41 -10.46 -6.36
CA PHE A 131 2.55 -11.43 -5.27
C PHE A 131 1.18 -11.78 -4.69
N MET A 132 0.38 -10.77 -4.37
CA MET A 132 -0.91 -10.90 -3.71
C MET A 132 -1.99 -11.52 -4.60
N ASP A 133 -2.07 -11.05 -5.86
CA ASP A 133 -3.15 -11.43 -6.77
C ASP A 133 -2.87 -12.74 -7.52
N TYR A 134 -1.62 -13.18 -7.58
CA TYR A 134 -1.24 -14.33 -8.39
C TYR A 134 -0.43 -15.38 -7.63
N TYR A 135 0.73 -15.03 -7.07
CA TYR A 135 1.62 -16.06 -6.51
C TYR A 135 1.01 -16.72 -5.27
N LEU A 136 0.51 -15.94 -4.34
CA LEU A 136 -0.04 -16.44 -3.10
C LEU A 136 -1.31 -17.28 -3.29
N PRO A 137 -2.34 -16.83 -4.06
CA PRO A 137 -3.51 -17.67 -4.36
C PRO A 137 -3.16 -18.95 -5.12
N THR A 138 -2.16 -18.90 -6.01
CA THR A 138 -1.69 -20.08 -6.74
C THR A 138 -1.04 -21.09 -5.80
N SER A 139 -0.23 -20.63 -4.84
CA SER A 139 0.38 -21.48 -3.81
C SER A 139 -0.69 -22.21 -3.00
N LEU A 140 -1.70 -21.49 -2.50
CA LEU A 140 -2.82 -22.08 -1.78
C LEU A 140 -3.56 -23.14 -2.59
N LYS A 141 -3.79 -22.86 -3.87
CA LYS A 141 -4.43 -23.81 -4.78
C LYS A 141 -3.62 -25.09 -4.97
N LEU A 142 -2.30 -24.98 -5.09
CA LEU A 142 -1.41 -26.13 -5.22
C LEU A 142 -1.36 -26.95 -3.93
N LEU A 143 -1.26 -26.30 -2.77
CA LEU A 143 -1.29 -26.94 -1.47
C LEU A 143 -2.61 -27.67 -1.21
N THR A 144 -3.75 -27.05 -1.58
CA THR A 144 -5.06 -27.72 -1.48
C THR A 144 -5.16 -28.96 -2.39
N ARG A 145 -4.49 -28.94 -3.54
CA ARG A 145 -4.42 -30.12 -4.42
C ARG A 145 -3.53 -31.19 -3.83
N TYR A 146 -2.40 -30.80 -3.24
CA TYR A 146 -1.49 -31.71 -2.56
C TYR A 146 -2.18 -32.45 -1.41
N GLU A 147 -2.88 -31.70 -0.53
CA GLU A 147 -3.69 -32.25 0.55
C GLU A 147 -4.68 -33.31 0.05
N LYS A 148 -5.40 -33.00 -1.04
CA LYS A 148 -6.37 -33.93 -1.63
C LYS A 148 -5.72 -35.21 -2.18
N LEU A 149 -4.55 -35.09 -2.82
CA LEU A 149 -3.80 -36.24 -3.31
C LEU A 149 -3.27 -37.10 -2.18
N ASP A 150 -2.80 -36.48 -1.12
CA ASP A 150 -2.30 -37.14 0.07
C ASP A 150 -3.41 -37.87 0.84
N ALA A 151 -4.53 -37.19 1.04
CA ALA A 151 -5.70 -37.75 1.74
C ALA A 151 -6.34 -38.96 1.04
N GLN A 152 -6.10 -39.18 -0.24
CA GLN A 152 -6.61 -40.35 -0.96
C GLN A 152 -5.97 -41.66 -0.53
N GLY A 153 -4.76 -41.62 0.05
CA GLY A 153 -4.06 -42.82 0.55
C GLY A 153 -3.70 -43.85 -0.52
N VAL A 154 -3.76 -43.48 -1.81
CA VAL A 154 -3.45 -44.38 -2.94
C VAL A 154 -2.11 -43.98 -3.52
N GLU A 155 -1.17 -44.91 -3.53
CA GLU A 155 0.14 -44.76 -4.17
C GLU A 155 0.07 -45.22 -5.63
N GLY A 156 -0.18 -44.24 -6.54
CA GLY A 156 -0.09 -44.48 -7.98
C GLY A 156 0.99 -43.60 -8.58
N THR A 157 1.64 -44.06 -9.66
CA THR A 157 2.74 -43.33 -10.33
C THR A 157 2.36 -41.87 -10.64
N ASN A 158 1.15 -41.65 -11.13
CA ASN A 158 0.68 -40.30 -11.46
C ASN A 158 0.44 -39.43 -10.21
N ILE A 159 0.02 -40.01 -9.10
CA ILE A 159 -0.22 -39.33 -7.84
C ILE A 159 1.13 -38.90 -7.23
N SER A 160 2.08 -39.84 -7.15
CA SER A 160 3.42 -39.57 -6.64
C SER A 160 4.15 -38.52 -7.48
N GLU A 161 4.06 -38.60 -8.80
CA GLU A 161 4.65 -37.63 -9.71
C GLU A 161 4.01 -36.24 -9.54
N SER A 162 2.68 -36.17 -9.40
CA SER A 162 1.97 -34.90 -9.17
C SER A 162 2.35 -34.27 -7.83
N LYS A 163 2.50 -35.07 -6.78
CA LYS A 163 2.96 -34.60 -5.47
C LYS A 163 4.38 -34.04 -5.57
N ARG A 164 5.31 -34.76 -6.18
CA ARG A 164 6.69 -34.32 -6.40
C ARG A 164 6.77 -33.01 -7.16
N GLN A 165 5.99 -32.85 -8.23
CA GLN A 165 5.93 -31.62 -9.01
C GLN A 165 5.42 -30.41 -8.19
N ILE A 166 4.45 -30.65 -7.29
CA ILE A 166 3.96 -29.61 -6.38
C ILE A 166 5.07 -29.24 -5.39
N GLU A 167 5.77 -30.21 -4.80
CA GLU A 167 6.87 -29.99 -3.84
C GLU A 167 8.01 -29.15 -4.48
N GLU A 168 8.43 -29.48 -5.69
CA GLU A 168 9.44 -28.71 -6.44
C GLU A 168 8.96 -27.29 -6.78
N THR A 169 7.66 -27.16 -7.10
CA THR A 169 7.06 -25.84 -7.37
C THR A 169 7.02 -25.01 -6.11
N MET A 170 6.75 -25.60 -4.93
CA MET A 170 6.78 -24.90 -3.66
C MET A 170 8.16 -24.34 -3.33
N ASP A 171 9.25 -25.09 -3.58
CA ASP A 171 10.62 -24.58 -3.42
C ASP A 171 10.89 -23.34 -4.30
N THR A 172 10.43 -23.42 -5.54
CA THR A 172 10.53 -22.29 -6.48
C THR A 172 9.74 -21.07 -5.98
N MET A 173 8.54 -21.29 -5.43
CA MET A 173 7.70 -20.23 -4.88
C MET A 173 8.29 -19.62 -3.63
N ILE A 174 8.85 -20.41 -2.70
CA ILE A 174 9.56 -19.91 -1.52
C ILE A 174 10.70 -18.98 -1.96
N THR A 175 11.51 -19.40 -2.91
CA THR A 175 12.58 -18.56 -3.49
C THR A 175 12.05 -17.27 -4.10
N ALA A 176 10.90 -17.32 -4.78
CA ALA A 176 10.26 -16.13 -5.33
C ALA A 176 9.74 -15.19 -4.23
N PHE A 177 9.21 -15.73 -3.13
CA PHE A 177 8.76 -14.95 -1.97
C PHE A 177 9.94 -14.28 -1.25
N GLU A 178 11.05 -14.99 -1.07
CA GLU A 178 12.29 -14.42 -0.52
C GLU A 178 12.80 -13.25 -1.38
N LYS A 179 12.85 -13.42 -2.69
CA LYS A 179 13.22 -12.34 -3.62
C LYS A 179 12.24 -11.18 -3.60
N GLN A 180 10.95 -11.45 -3.40
CA GLN A 180 9.95 -10.39 -3.28
C GLN A 180 10.16 -9.59 -1.98
N LEU A 181 10.42 -10.27 -0.87
CA LEU A 181 10.72 -9.63 0.40
C LEU A 181 11.99 -8.78 0.30
N ASP A 182 13.07 -9.33 -0.28
CA ASP A 182 14.34 -8.63 -0.48
C ASP A 182 14.17 -7.33 -1.30
N LYS A 183 13.36 -7.37 -2.36
CA LYS A 183 13.04 -6.17 -3.15
C LYS A 183 12.33 -5.09 -2.35
N LEU A 184 11.54 -5.46 -1.35
CA LEU A 184 10.84 -4.48 -0.50
C LEU A 184 11.81 -3.73 0.40
N PHE A 185 12.92 -4.37 0.80
CA PHE A 185 13.98 -3.76 1.60
C PHE A 185 14.98 -2.93 0.78
N LEU A 186 14.95 -3.02 -0.55
CA LEU A 186 15.95 -2.37 -1.40
C LEU A 186 16.02 -0.85 -1.20
N SER A 187 14.86 -0.18 -1.05
CA SER A 187 14.83 1.26 -0.79
C SER A 187 15.46 1.63 0.55
N GLU A 188 15.15 0.87 1.61
CA GLU A 188 15.75 1.08 2.94
C GLU A 188 17.26 0.84 2.93
N SER A 189 17.70 -0.16 2.18
CA SER A 189 19.15 -0.44 2.01
C SER A 189 19.89 0.71 1.33
N ILE A 190 19.26 1.39 0.36
CA ILE A 190 19.82 2.57 -0.29
C ILE A 190 19.91 3.73 0.69
N ASP A 191 18.85 3.99 1.47
CA ASP A 191 18.81 5.05 2.47
C ASP A 191 19.87 4.83 3.56
N ILE A 192 19.97 3.60 4.10
CA ILE A 192 21.01 3.22 5.06
C ILE A 192 22.41 3.44 4.48
N SER A 193 22.63 3.09 3.21
CA SER A 193 23.94 3.28 2.56
C SER A 193 24.29 4.76 2.40
N ALA A 194 23.29 5.61 2.13
CA ALA A 194 23.46 7.05 2.06
C ALA A 194 23.79 7.65 3.46
N ASP A 195 23.09 7.20 4.50
CA ASP A 195 23.34 7.63 5.89
C ASP A 195 24.74 7.22 6.37
N ILE A 196 25.14 5.97 6.06
CA ILE A 196 26.50 5.48 6.37
C ILE A 196 27.55 6.35 5.67
N ALA A 197 27.36 6.64 4.37
CA ALA A 197 28.28 7.48 3.62
C ALA A 197 28.37 8.90 4.19
N ALA A 198 27.24 9.50 4.56
CA ALA A 198 27.18 10.82 5.19
C ALA A 198 27.92 10.82 6.53
N MET A 199 27.70 9.80 7.38
CA MET A 199 28.36 9.64 8.67
C MET A 199 29.88 9.46 8.51
N GLN A 200 30.32 8.62 7.57
CA GLN A 200 31.74 8.43 7.27
C GLN A 200 32.41 9.74 6.81
N ASN A 201 31.72 10.53 5.99
CA ASN A 201 32.23 11.83 5.54
C ASN A 201 32.37 12.82 6.72
N LEU A 202 31.41 12.85 7.65
CA LEU A 202 31.48 13.65 8.87
C LEU A 202 32.67 13.20 9.75
N MET A 203 32.82 11.89 9.98
CA MET A 203 33.91 11.35 10.79
C MET A 203 35.28 11.65 10.18
N ARG A 204 35.41 11.65 8.85
CA ARG A 204 36.66 12.10 8.18
C ARG A 204 36.89 13.59 8.36
N ALA A 205 35.85 14.42 8.22
CA ALA A 205 35.95 15.86 8.40
C ALA A 205 36.39 16.24 9.84
N ASP A 206 35.91 15.47 10.81
CA ASP A 206 36.26 15.66 12.24
C ASP A 206 37.60 14.98 12.65
N GLY A 207 38.31 14.35 11.68
CA GLY A 207 39.61 13.68 11.95
C GLY A 207 39.47 12.42 12.80
N LEU A 208 38.29 11.83 12.89
CA LEU A 208 38.01 10.63 13.70
C LEU A 208 38.20 9.33 12.90
N MET A 209 38.46 9.39 11.62
CA MET A 209 38.85 8.25 10.77
C MET A 209 40.20 8.54 10.11
N GLU A 210 41.18 7.68 10.31
CA GLU A 210 42.41 7.69 9.54
C GLU A 210 42.14 7.23 8.10
N ASP A 211 42.74 7.91 7.11
CA ASP A 211 42.68 7.51 5.70
C ASP A 211 43.57 6.26 5.47
N GLU A 212 43.09 5.11 5.87
CA GLU A 212 43.69 3.83 5.50
C GLU A 212 43.26 3.41 4.10
N ILE A 213 43.52 4.19 3.07
CA ILE A 213 43.48 3.66 1.70
C ILE A 213 44.27 4.58 0.76
N PHE A 214 45.56 4.43 0.70
CA PHE A 214 46.33 4.59 -0.56
C PHE A 214 47.75 4.01 -0.42
N GLY A 215 47.87 2.81 0.13
CA GLY A 215 49.12 2.19 0.35
C GLY A 215 49.23 0.74 -0.13
N LYS A 216 48.64 0.37 -1.28
CA LYS A 216 48.96 -0.90 -1.96
C LYS A 216 48.55 -0.86 -3.43
N LEU A 217 49.26 -0.06 -4.20
CA LEU A 217 49.46 -0.24 -5.64
C LEU A 217 50.88 0.24 -5.98
N GLN A 218 51.85 -0.58 -5.67
CA GLN A 218 53.16 -0.69 -6.34
C GLN A 218 53.47 -2.16 -6.53
#